data_a948b19fb34539a9658b5aa3e5932da7
#
_entry.id   a948b19fb34539a9658b5aa3e5932da7
#
_cell.length_a   1.000
_cell.length_b   1.000
_cell.length_c   1.000
_cell.angle_alpha   90.00
_cell.angle_beta   90.00
_cell.angle_gamma   90.00
#
_symmetry.space_group_name_H-M   'P 1'
#
loop_
_entity.id
_entity.type
_entity.pdbx_description
1 polymer ?
#
loop_
_entity_poly.entity_id
_entity_poly.type
_entity_poly.pdbx_seq_one_letter_code
_entity_poly.pdbx_strand_id
1 'polypeptide(L)'
;MKRFKHIFSAILAVILINLTTEVAAQDFSRDKDSDISVQNSRVNEEATAWLDSVDISLLTCGPGQEVWSYYGHTALRIQNKAMGTDVAVNWGMFSFNKSCFVLRFVFGLTDYQIGIYPMSDFIAEYAHEGRWVRQQRLRLSRTEKLGILRSIDKNAQPENRVYRYNFFYDNCTTRAREMILSNIGNQSTNFKDIPTTSTYREEIHKLNGQHRWARFGNDLLLGCQADRPITQREWEFLPDNLSKDFATEGRTDFIDASQTADGKTNATSASGYITLVDETSDIIPARAQITDDTPVTPQMIAIALALIIIGTTVRECVKKKNYWWFDAILLVLTGLPGLILFAMIFSQHPTVQINFQILILNPLNLIFAWKTVKRMKAGRQYWYFELLGWLLLIALFMQIWQNYAEGMSILALSLLARYCVKSTMMDLSPNNYGLQKHIVKKFRKNK
;
A
#
# COMPACT_ATOMS: atom_id res chain seq x y z
N MET A 1 -26.23 -11.89 -8.79
CA MET A 1 -25.00 -12.67 -8.57
C MET A 1 -25.05 -14.13 -9.01
N LYS A 2 -26.11 -14.94 -8.74
CA LYS A 2 -26.15 -16.35 -9.19
C LYS A 2 -26.24 -16.52 -10.73
N ARG A 3 -26.95 -15.66 -11.44
CA ARG A 3 -27.10 -15.75 -12.92
C ARG A 3 -25.81 -15.42 -13.69
N PHE A 4 -24.94 -14.57 -13.15
CA PHE A 4 -23.67 -14.18 -13.78
C PHE A 4 -22.60 -15.28 -13.74
N LYS A 5 -22.57 -16.09 -12.66
CA LYS A 5 -21.67 -17.26 -12.57
C LYS A 5 -21.90 -18.26 -13.71
N HIS A 6 -23.16 -18.43 -14.12
CA HIS A 6 -23.49 -19.38 -15.18
C HIS A 6 -23.16 -18.86 -16.58
N ILE A 7 -23.19 -17.55 -16.81
CA ILE A 7 -22.88 -16.97 -18.13
C ILE A 7 -21.36 -17.01 -18.38
N PHE A 8 -20.53 -16.66 -17.41
CA PHE A 8 -19.06 -16.70 -17.57
C PHE A 8 -18.55 -18.15 -17.62
N SER A 9 -19.04 -19.05 -16.75
CA SER A 9 -18.75 -20.48 -16.84
C SER A 9 -19.25 -21.10 -18.13
N ALA A 10 -20.39 -20.66 -18.67
CA ALA A 10 -20.90 -21.14 -19.94
C ALA A 10 -20.05 -20.63 -21.12
N ILE A 11 -19.64 -19.38 -21.11
CA ILE A 11 -18.77 -18.78 -22.15
C ILE A 11 -17.39 -19.46 -22.12
N LEU A 12 -16.82 -19.67 -20.93
CA LEU A 12 -15.52 -20.32 -20.78
C LEU A 12 -15.60 -21.83 -20.98
N ALA A 13 -16.71 -22.49 -20.60
CA ALA A 13 -16.96 -23.91 -20.89
C ALA A 13 -17.13 -24.14 -22.39
N VAL A 14 -17.80 -23.25 -23.13
CA VAL A 14 -17.88 -23.30 -24.61
C VAL A 14 -16.49 -23.09 -25.22
N ILE A 15 -15.64 -22.25 -24.61
CA ILE A 15 -14.24 -22.07 -25.02
C ILE A 15 -13.42 -23.36 -24.76
N LEU A 16 -13.64 -24.04 -23.64
CA LEU A 16 -12.93 -25.27 -23.27
C LEU A 16 -13.47 -26.53 -23.92
N ILE A 17 -14.80 -26.63 -24.18
CA ILE A 17 -15.42 -27.79 -24.81
C ILE A 17 -14.97 -27.93 -26.28
N ASN A 18 -14.67 -26.82 -26.97
CA ASN A 18 -14.06 -26.87 -28.30
C ASN A 18 -12.60 -27.34 -28.31
N LEU A 19 -11.96 -27.46 -27.14
CA LEU A 19 -10.57 -27.94 -26.99
C LEU A 19 -10.50 -29.44 -26.61
N THR A 20 -11.59 -30.09 -26.26
CA THR A 20 -11.60 -31.50 -25.77
C THR A 20 -12.23 -32.53 -26.71
N THR A 21 -12.80 -32.12 -27.83
CA THR A 21 -13.27 -33.08 -28.85
C THR A 21 -12.18 -33.27 -29.90
N GLU A 22 -11.62 -34.45 -29.88
CA GLU A 22 -10.71 -35.11 -30.79
C GLU A 22 -9.26 -35.32 -30.33
N VAL A 23 -9.09 -36.26 -29.40
CA VAL A 23 -7.96 -37.16 -29.44
C VAL A 23 -8.53 -38.59 -29.35
N ALA A 24 -8.96 -39.12 -30.49
CA ALA A 24 -9.06 -40.56 -30.67
C ALA A 24 -7.83 -41.04 -31.39
N ALA A 25 -7.07 -41.91 -30.72
CA ALA A 25 -5.88 -42.54 -31.23
C ALA A 25 -6.18 -43.37 -32.50
N GLN A 26 -5.38 -43.17 -33.52
CA GLN A 26 -5.08 -44.22 -34.50
C GLN A 26 -3.57 -44.20 -34.82
N ASP A 27 -2.98 -45.30 -34.45
CA ASP A 27 -1.63 -45.74 -34.76
C ASP A 27 -1.46 -45.94 -36.28
N PHE A 28 -0.56 -45.18 -36.93
CA PHE A 28 0.04 -45.58 -38.22
C PHE A 28 1.40 -44.97 -38.45
N SER A 29 2.34 -45.81 -38.85
CA SER A 29 3.77 -45.80 -39.06
C SER A 29 4.41 -44.56 -39.75
N ARG A 30 5.61 -44.27 -39.29
CA ARG A 30 6.77 -43.59 -39.85
C ARG A 30 6.71 -43.32 -41.37
N ASP A 31 6.42 -42.06 -41.70
CA ASP A 31 6.99 -41.25 -42.80
C ASP A 31 6.36 -39.85 -42.94
N LYS A 32 5.81 -39.27 -41.86
CA LYS A 32 5.03 -38.02 -41.91
C LYS A 32 5.38 -36.99 -40.83
N ASP A 33 6.59 -36.95 -40.28
CA ASP A 33 6.89 -36.04 -39.20
C ASP A 33 6.84 -34.55 -39.60
N SER A 34 7.06 -34.20 -40.86
CA SER A 34 6.94 -32.83 -41.35
C SER A 34 5.48 -32.41 -41.62
N ASP A 35 4.64 -33.31 -42.13
CA ASP A 35 3.23 -33.01 -42.41
C ASP A 35 2.39 -32.95 -41.12
N ILE A 36 2.71 -33.78 -40.13
CA ILE A 36 1.99 -33.81 -38.83
C ILE A 36 2.33 -32.52 -38.03
N SER A 37 3.56 -32.03 -38.10
CA SER A 37 3.94 -30.78 -37.44
C SER A 37 3.26 -29.56 -38.07
N VAL A 38 3.16 -29.51 -39.40
CA VAL A 38 2.43 -28.46 -40.15
C VAL A 38 0.92 -28.55 -39.92
N GLN A 39 0.37 -29.74 -39.84
CA GLN A 39 -1.07 -29.95 -39.63
C GLN A 39 -1.44 -29.64 -38.15
N ASN A 40 -0.63 -30.03 -37.19
CA ASN A 40 -0.83 -29.67 -35.79
C ASN A 40 -0.65 -28.14 -35.55
N SER A 41 0.26 -27.49 -36.26
CA SER A 41 0.38 -26.02 -36.19
C SER A 41 -0.83 -25.31 -36.79
N ARG A 42 -1.37 -25.78 -37.92
CA ARG A 42 -2.59 -25.24 -38.54
C ARG A 42 -3.84 -25.46 -37.68
N VAL A 43 -4.02 -26.63 -37.10
CA VAL A 43 -5.13 -26.91 -36.16
C VAL A 43 -5.02 -26.03 -34.92
N ASN A 44 -3.82 -25.79 -34.38
CA ASN A 44 -3.59 -24.85 -33.27
C ASN A 44 -3.85 -23.40 -33.68
N GLU A 45 -3.49 -23.01 -34.91
CA GLU A 45 -3.76 -21.66 -35.43
C GLU A 45 -5.27 -21.40 -35.61
N GLU A 46 -6.01 -22.33 -36.20
CA GLU A 46 -7.47 -22.23 -36.36
C GLU A 46 -8.17 -22.23 -34.98
N ALA A 47 -7.77 -23.11 -34.08
CA ALA A 47 -8.34 -23.21 -32.73
C ALA A 47 -8.11 -21.97 -31.90
N THR A 48 -7.11 -21.15 -32.21
CA THR A 48 -6.76 -19.91 -31.49
C THR A 48 -7.07 -18.62 -32.26
N ALA A 49 -7.57 -18.72 -33.50
CA ALA A 49 -7.89 -17.58 -34.38
C ALA A 49 -8.87 -16.58 -33.75
N TRP A 50 -9.81 -17.05 -32.93
CA TRP A 50 -10.74 -16.20 -32.18
C TRP A 50 -10.06 -15.22 -31.25
N LEU A 51 -8.80 -15.48 -30.81
CA LEU A 51 -8.02 -14.59 -29.97
C LEU A 51 -7.61 -13.30 -30.69
N ASP A 52 -7.67 -13.24 -32.01
CA ASP A 52 -7.43 -12.01 -32.77
C ASP A 52 -8.52 -10.97 -32.50
N SER A 53 -9.73 -11.40 -32.17
CA SER A 53 -10.84 -10.51 -31.78
C SER A 53 -10.83 -10.12 -30.32
N VAL A 54 -9.90 -10.66 -29.53
CA VAL A 54 -9.77 -10.35 -28.09
C VAL A 54 -8.73 -9.25 -27.88
N ASP A 55 -9.15 -8.17 -27.27
CA ASP A 55 -8.26 -7.13 -26.74
C ASP A 55 -8.15 -7.25 -25.21
N ILE A 56 -6.94 -7.21 -24.70
CA ILE A 56 -6.65 -7.12 -23.27
C ILE A 56 -5.99 -5.76 -23.00
N SER A 57 -6.56 -5.02 -22.05
CA SER A 57 -6.09 -3.68 -21.73
C SER A 57 -5.88 -3.50 -20.22
N LEU A 58 -4.84 -2.76 -19.86
CA LEU A 58 -4.65 -2.25 -18.51
C LEU A 58 -5.58 -1.04 -18.32
N LEU A 59 -6.37 -1.04 -17.24
CA LEU A 59 -7.16 0.10 -16.81
C LEU A 59 -6.50 0.77 -15.63
N THR A 60 -6.24 2.07 -15.75
CA THR A 60 -5.76 2.92 -14.66
C THR A 60 -6.85 3.91 -14.30
N CYS A 61 -7.30 3.86 -13.05
CA CYS A 61 -8.37 4.70 -12.54
C CYS A 61 -7.82 5.77 -11.60
N GLY A 62 -8.29 6.99 -11.78
CA GLY A 62 -7.88 8.13 -10.99
C GLY A 62 -8.25 8.02 -9.51
N PRO A 63 -7.67 8.90 -8.66
CA PRO A 63 -8.01 8.97 -7.26
C PRO A 63 -9.49 9.35 -7.07
N GLY A 64 -10.08 8.90 -5.96
CA GLY A 64 -11.40 9.29 -5.50
C GLY A 64 -11.34 10.18 -4.27
N GLN A 65 -12.49 10.42 -3.62
CA GLN A 65 -12.58 11.28 -2.44
C GLN A 65 -12.42 10.52 -1.11
N GLU A 66 -12.54 9.20 -1.14
CA GLU A 66 -12.42 8.36 0.04
C GLU A 66 -10.97 7.96 0.31
N VAL A 67 -10.59 7.86 1.57
CA VAL A 67 -9.20 7.60 1.99
C VAL A 67 -8.56 6.40 1.27
N TRP A 68 -9.33 5.32 1.05
CA TRP A 68 -8.85 4.13 0.34
C TRP A 68 -8.74 4.32 -1.17
N SER A 69 -9.36 5.35 -1.74
CA SER A 69 -9.35 5.65 -3.18
C SER A 69 -8.36 6.73 -3.59
N TYR A 70 -7.68 7.40 -2.65
CA TYR A 70 -6.69 8.46 -2.95
C TYR A 70 -5.53 8.00 -3.86
N TYR A 71 -5.26 6.70 -3.87
CA TYR A 71 -4.11 6.14 -4.59
C TYR A 71 -4.47 5.58 -5.96
N GLY A 72 -5.71 5.82 -6.41
CA GLY A 72 -6.18 5.28 -7.67
C GLY A 72 -6.56 3.80 -7.59
N HIS A 73 -6.72 3.18 -8.76
CA HIS A 73 -7.04 1.75 -8.85
C HIS A 73 -6.54 1.18 -10.18
N THR A 74 -6.28 -0.12 -10.22
CA THR A 74 -5.91 -0.85 -11.44
C THR A 74 -6.85 -2.04 -11.66
N ALA A 75 -7.31 -2.21 -12.90
CA ALA A 75 -8.07 -3.37 -13.35
C ALA A 75 -7.60 -3.80 -14.75
N LEU A 76 -8.08 -4.94 -15.25
CA LEU A 76 -7.92 -5.34 -16.64
C LEU A 76 -9.27 -5.29 -17.35
N ARG A 77 -9.28 -4.86 -18.62
CA ARG A 77 -10.42 -5.01 -19.51
C ARG A 77 -10.14 -6.13 -20.47
N ILE A 78 -11.12 -7.02 -20.63
CA ILE A 78 -11.10 -8.08 -21.65
C ILE A 78 -12.29 -7.82 -22.56
N GLN A 79 -12.00 -7.50 -23.80
CA GLN A 79 -13.00 -7.25 -24.83
C GLN A 79 -12.85 -8.27 -25.94
N ASN A 80 -13.92 -9.00 -26.24
CA ASN A 80 -14.03 -9.83 -27.44
C ASN A 80 -15.08 -9.23 -28.37
N LYS A 81 -14.61 -8.55 -29.42
CA LYS A 81 -15.47 -7.83 -30.38
C LYS A 81 -16.36 -8.78 -31.20
N ALA A 82 -15.85 -9.98 -31.50
CA ALA A 82 -16.61 -10.96 -32.28
C ALA A 82 -17.78 -11.55 -31.48
N MET A 83 -17.61 -11.72 -30.16
CA MET A 83 -18.63 -12.31 -29.28
C MET A 83 -19.45 -11.25 -28.53
N GLY A 84 -19.15 -9.98 -28.68
CA GLY A 84 -19.80 -8.88 -27.94
C GLY A 84 -19.55 -8.92 -26.43
N THR A 85 -18.48 -9.60 -25.98
CA THR A 85 -18.12 -9.67 -24.56
C THR A 85 -17.19 -8.53 -24.19
N ASP A 86 -17.51 -7.80 -23.10
CA ASP A 86 -16.70 -6.70 -22.58
C ASP A 86 -16.80 -6.69 -21.06
N VAL A 87 -15.72 -7.06 -20.39
CA VAL A 87 -15.70 -7.24 -18.95
C VAL A 87 -14.48 -6.57 -18.32
N ALA A 88 -14.66 -6.08 -17.09
CA ALA A 88 -13.60 -5.65 -16.20
C ALA A 88 -13.24 -6.80 -15.25
N VAL A 89 -11.94 -7.06 -15.12
CA VAL A 89 -11.35 -7.96 -14.13
C VAL A 89 -10.71 -7.10 -13.06
N ASN A 90 -11.26 -7.15 -11.86
CA ASN A 90 -10.95 -6.26 -10.78
C ASN A 90 -10.44 -7.05 -9.56
N TRP A 91 -9.29 -6.66 -9.02
CA TRP A 91 -8.78 -7.13 -7.73
C TRP A 91 -9.01 -6.06 -6.67
N GLY A 92 -9.18 -6.49 -5.43
CA GLY A 92 -9.41 -5.52 -4.34
C GLY A 92 -10.88 -5.39 -3.95
N MET A 93 -11.75 -6.30 -4.41
CA MET A 93 -13.12 -6.34 -3.92
C MET A 93 -13.17 -6.85 -2.48
N PHE A 94 -13.76 -6.06 -1.59
CA PHE A 94 -13.87 -6.36 -0.17
C PHE A 94 -15.25 -5.96 0.38
N SER A 95 -15.55 -6.39 1.60
CA SER A 95 -16.80 -6.05 2.27
C SER A 95 -16.54 -5.51 3.67
N PHE A 96 -17.07 -4.33 3.95
CA PHE A 96 -17.07 -3.73 5.28
C PHE A 96 -17.97 -4.49 6.29
N ASN A 97 -18.86 -5.34 5.82
CA ASN A 97 -19.82 -6.07 6.66
C ASN A 97 -19.20 -7.22 7.48
N LYS A 98 -17.89 -7.47 7.34
CA LYS A 98 -17.19 -8.45 8.18
C LYS A 98 -17.06 -7.92 9.60
N SER A 99 -17.40 -8.74 10.61
CA SER A 99 -17.25 -8.38 12.03
C SER A 99 -15.82 -7.97 12.34
N CYS A 100 -15.66 -6.95 13.20
CA CYS A 100 -14.36 -6.44 13.64
C CYS A 100 -13.44 -5.97 12.48
N PHE A 101 -14.00 -5.39 11.42
CA PHE A 101 -13.25 -4.96 10.23
C PHE A 101 -12.02 -4.11 10.59
N VAL A 102 -12.17 -3.11 11.48
CA VAL A 102 -11.05 -2.23 11.89
C VAL A 102 -9.92 -3.02 12.54
N LEU A 103 -10.24 -3.96 13.46
CA LEU A 103 -9.21 -4.80 14.07
C LEU A 103 -8.53 -5.71 13.05
N ARG A 104 -9.30 -6.30 12.14
CA ARG A 104 -8.76 -7.11 11.05
C ARG A 104 -7.82 -6.30 10.16
N PHE A 105 -8.19 -5.05 9.85
CA PHE A 105 -7.35 -4.14 9.09
C PHE A 105 -6.03 -3.82 9.81
N VAL A 106 -6.09 -3.44 11.11
CA VAL A 106 -4.91 -3.16 11.95
C VAL A 106 -3.92 -4.33 11.96
N PHE A 107 -4.44 -5.56 12.07
CA PHE A 107 -3.59 -6.76 12.07
C PHE A 107 -3.24 -7.29 10.66
N GLY A 108 -3.65 -6.61 9.59
CA GLY A 108 -3.42 -7.06 8.21
C GLY A 108 -4.19 -8.33 7.86
N LEU A 109 -5.33 -8.57 8.50
CA LEU A 109 -6.18 -9.76 8.32
C LEU A 109 -7.37 -9.50 7.38
N THR A 110 -7.23 -8.55 6.45
CA THR A 110 -8.27 -8.24 5.47
C THR A 110 -8.13 -9.11 4.23
N ASP A 111 -9.19 -9.86 3.94
CA ASP A 111 -9.28 -10.71 2.77
C ASP A 111 -10.05 -9.97 1.67
N TYR A 112 -9.43 -9.90 0.51
CA TYR A 112 -9.97 -9.33 -0.71
C TYR A 112 -10.15 -10.43 -1.75
N GLN A 113 -10.88 -10.15 -2.81
CA GLN A 113 -11.12 -11.12 -3.87
C GLN A 113 -11.12 -10.49 -5.26
N ILE A 114 -10.89 -11.33 -6.27
CA ILE A 114 -11.12 -10.99 -7.67
C ILE A 114 -12.62 -10.87 -7.94
N GLY A 115 -13.01 -9.90 -8.75
CA GLY A 115 -14.36 -9.76 -9.33
C GLY A 115 -14.27 -9.60 -10.83
N ILE A 116 -15.23 -10.19 -11.54
CA ILE A 116 -15.38 -10.06 -12.99
C ILE A 116 -16.81 -9.65 -13.26
N TYR A 117 -17.01 -8.51 -13.91
CA TYR A 117 -18.32 -7.94 -14.17
C TYR A 117 -18.32 -7.08 -15.45
N PRO A 118 -19.50 -6.73 -16.00
CA PRO A 118 -19.58 -5.97 -17.24
C PRO A 118 -18.80 -4.66 -17.17
N MET A 119 -18.13 -4.33 -18.26
CA MET A 119 -17.39 -3.05 -18.36
C MET A 119 -18.33 -1.84 -18.24
N SER A 120 -19.59 -1.96 -18.66
CA SER A 120 -20.62 -0.92 -18.46
C SER A 120 -20.81 -0.55 -16.99
N ASP A 121 -20.84 -1.55 -16.11
CA ASP A 121 -21.05 -1.35 -14.68
C ASP A 121 -19.80 -0.68 -14.05
N PHE A 122 -18.60 -1.11 -14.50
CA PHE A 122 -17.34 -0.50 -14.11
C PHE A 122 -17.29 0.99 -14.50
N ILE A 123 -17.63 1.32 -15.74
CA ILE A 123 -17.66 2.71 -16.22
C ILE A 123 -18.69 3.53 -15.43
N ALA A 124 -19.88 2.97 -15.17
CA ALA A 124 -20.94 3.66 -14.44
C ALA A 124 -20.50 3.99 -13.00
N GLU A 125 -19.83 3.06 -12.31
CA GLU A 125 -19.29 3.25 -10.97
C GLU A 125 -18.28 4.42 -10.93
N TYR A 126 -17.26 4.39 -11.79
CA TYR A 126 -16.22 5.43 -11.83
C TYR A 126 -16.75 6.79 -12.31
N ALA A 127 -17.70 6.79 -13.24
CA ALA A 127 -18.37 8.03 -13.68
C ALA A 127 -19.20 8.63 -12.53
N HIS A 128 -19.91 7.81 -11.75
CA HIS A 128 -20.66 8.27 -10.57
C HIS A 128 -19.75 8.87 -9.50
N GLU A 129 -18.57 8.25 -9.26
CA GLU A 129 -17.56 8.75 -8.33
C GLU A 129 -16.77 9.95 -8.86
N GLY A 130 -16.97 10.37 -10.11
CA GLY A 130 -16.23 11.45 -10.75
C GLY A 130 -14.76 11.17 -10.99
N ARG A 131 -14.38 9.91 -11.08
CA ARG A 131 -13.01 9.45 -11.29
C ARG A 131 -12.74 9.18 -12.76
N TRP A 132 -11.56 9.56 -13.23
CA TRP A 132 -11.14 9.27 -14.59
C TRP A 132 -10.71 7.80 -14.77
N VAL A 133 -10.83 7.29 -15.99
CA VAL A 133 -10.39 5.93 -16.35
C VAL A 133 -9.62 6.00 -17.67
N ARG A 134 -8.35 5.63 -17.62
CA ARG A 134 -7.45 5.47 -18.77
C ARG A 134 -7.32 4.01 -19.11
N GLN A 135 -7.36 3.72 -20.41
CA GLN A 135 -7.14 2.39 -20.96
C GLN A 135 -5.83 2.38 -21.75
N GLN A 136 -5.03 1.34 -21.55
CA GLN A 136 -3.84 1.02 -22.32
C GLN A 136 -4.01 -0.38 -22.91
N ARG A 137 -4.28 -0.46 -24.23
CA ARG A 137 -4.38 -1.73 -24.95
C ARG A 137 -2.98 -2.35 -25.05
N LEU A 138 -2.89 -3.64 -24.69
CA LEU A 138 -1.61 -4.35 -24.65
C LEU A 138 -1.33 -5.08 -25.97
N ARG A 139 -0.10 -5.04 -26.40
CA ARG A 139 0.41 -5.75 -27.57
C ARG A 139 0.79 -7.18 -27.16
N LEU A 140 -0.13 -8.12 -27.37
CA LEU A 140 -0.01 -9.51 -26.92
C LEU A 140 -0.20 -10.47 -28.09
N SER A 141 0.59 -11.52 -28.13
CA SER A 141 0.42 -12.67 -29.03
C SER A 141 -0.82 -13.50 -28.62
N ARG A 142 -1.31 -14.36 -29.52
CA ARG A 142 -2.42 -15.31 -29.21
C ARG A 142 -2.11 -16.18 -28.00
N THR A 143 -0.88 -16.69 -27.90
CA THR A 143 -0.44 -17.56 -26.80
C THR A 143 -0.48 -16.82 -25.46
N GLU A 144 -0.03 -15.57 -25.41
CA GLU A 144 -0.05 -14.75 -24.21
C GLU A 144 -1.48 -14.37 -23.80
N LYS A 145 -2.33 -13.98 -24.76
CA LYS A 145 -3.75 -13.76 -24.50
C LYS A 145 -4.41 -14.99 -23.88
N LEU A 146 -4.18 -16.17 -24.46
CA LEU A 146 -4.69 -17.44 -23.93
C LEU A 146 -4.15 -17.74 -22.52
N GLY A 147 -2.86 -17.50 -22.29
CA GLY A 147 -2.21 -17.65 -20.98
C GLY A 147 -2.86 -16.76 -19.93
N ILE A 148 -3.05 -15.46 -20.22
CA ILE A 148 -3.70 -14.50 -19.33
C ILE A 148 -5.15 -14.93 -19.03
N LEU A 149 -5.93 -15.30 -20.05
CA LEU A 149 -7.31 -15.75 -19.86
C LEU A 149 -7.41 -16.98 -18.97
N ARG A 150 -6.54 -17.98 -19.17
CA ARG A 150 -6.46 -19.19 -18.32
C ARG A 150 -6.06 -18.85 -16.88
N SER A 151 -5.12 -17.93 -16.71
CA SER A 151 -4.65 -17.48 -15.40
C SER A 151 -5.75 -16.73 -14.65
N ILE A 152 -6.54 -15.91 -15.33
CA ILE A 152 -7.71 -15.22 -14.75
C ILE A 152 -8.77 -16.24 -14.34
N ASP A 153 -9.10 -17.20 -15.22
CA ASP A 153 -10.06 -18.26 -14.89
C ASP A 153 -9.64 -19.05 -13.66
N LYS A 154 -8.38 -19.50 -13.61
CA LYS A 154 -7.80 -20.18 -12.45
C LYS A 154 -7.89 -19.31 -11.18
N ASN A 155 -7.61 -18.03 -11.28
CA ASN A 155 -7.68 -17.11 -10.13
C ASN A 155 -9.14 -16.85 -9.69
N ALA A 156 -10.12 -16.92 -10.59
CA ALA A 156 -11.52 -16.72 -10.30
C ALA A 156 -12.20 -17.93 -9.62
N GLN A 157 -11.55 -19.11 -9.61
CA GLN A 157 -12.08 -20.30 -8.94
C GLN A 157 -12.26 -20.07 -7.43
N PRO A 158 -13.27 -20.68 -6.79
CA PRO A 158 -13.60 -20.47 -5.39
C PRO A 158 -12.41 -20.60 -4.43
N GLU A 159 -11.52 -21.54 -4.69
CA GLU A 159 -10.33 -21.83 -3.89
C GLU A 159 -9.20 -20.82 -4.07
N ASN A 160 -9.16 -20.08 -5.19
CA ASN A 160 -8.06 -19.17 -5.56
C ASN A 160 -8.45 -17.68 -5.53
N ARG A 161 -9.75 -17.37 -5.50
CA ARG A 161 -10.23 -16.00 -5.70
C ARG A 161 -9.99 -15.07 -4.53
N VAL A 162 -9.81 -15.61 -3.31
CA VAL A 162 -9.59 -14.82 -2.08
C VAL A 162 -8.11 -14.74 -1.78
N TYR A 163 -7.64 -13.54 -1.44
CA TYR A 163 -6.25 -13.31 -1.08
C TYR A 163 -6.13 -12.35 0.08
N ARG A 164 -4.96 -12.39 0.76
CA ARG A 164 -4.62 -11.46 1.83
C ARG A 164 -4.09 -10.17 1.24
N TYR A 165 -4.86 -9.12 1.35
CA TYR A 165 -4.49 -7.82 0.81
C TYR A 165 -3.33 -7.20 1.57
N ASN A 166 -2.36 -6.67 0.82
CA ASN A 166 -1.29 -5.84 1.36
C ASN A 166 -1.10 -4.62 0.47
N PHE A 167 -1.25 -3.43 1.04
CA PHE A 167 -1.27 -2.19 0.27
C PHE A 167 -0.02 -1.98 -0.60
N PHE A 168 1.17 -2.34 -0.11
CA PHE A 168 2.43 -2.17 -0.85
C PHE A 168 2.85 -3.40 -1.66
N TYR A 169 2.50 -4.61 -1.20
CA TYR A 169 3.10 -5.85 -1.72
C TYR A 169 2.11 -6.75 -2.49
N ASP A 170 0.81 -6.69 -2.18
CA ASP A 170 -0.20 -7.53 -2.82
C ASP A 170 -1.55 -6.79 -2.91
N ASN A 171 -1.63 -5.87 -3.88
CA ASN A 171 -2.79 -5.02 -4.13
C ASN A 171 -3.34 -5.21 -5.56
N CYS A 172 -4.33 -4.41 -5.95
CA CYS A 172 -4.94 -4.47 -7.29
C CYS A 172 -3.92 -4.29 -8.41
N THR A 173 -2.96 -3.37 -8.23
CA THR A 173 -1.94 -3.03 -9.23
C THR A 173 -0.91 -4.14 -9.38
N THR A 174 -0.36 -4.62 -8.27
CA THR A 174 0.63 -5.70 -8.30
C THR A 174 0.03 -6.99 -8.86
N ARG A 175 -1.24 -7.28 -8.55
CA ARG A 175 -1.94 -8.46 -9.11
C ARG A 175 -2.21 -8.35 -10.59
N ALA A 176 -2.66 -7.18 -11.07
CA ALA A 176 -2.83 -6.94 -12.50
C ALA A 176 -1.49 -7.06 -13.26
N ARG A 177 -0.42 -6.48 -12.70
CA ARG A 177 0.95 -6.61 -13.23
C ARG A 177 1.38 -8.06 -13.34
N GLU A 178 1.32 -8.81 -12.25
CA GLU A 178 1.74 -10.22 -12.24
C GLU A 178 0.89 -11.08 -13.18
N MET A 179 -0.40 -10.79 -13.29
CA MET A 179 -1.29 -11.47 -14.23
C MET A 179 -0.84 -11.30 -15.68
N ILE A 180 -0.33 -10.13 -16.04
CA ILE A 180 0.20 -9.84 -17.38
C ILE A 180 1.61 -10.43 -17.50
N LEU A 181 2.55 -10.01 -16.66
CA LEU A 181 3.98 -10.32 -16.85
C LEU A 181 4.31 -11.80 -16.68
N SER A 182 3.58 -12.55 -15.85
CA SER A 182 3.77 -14.01 -15.73
C SER A 182 3.38 -14.80 -16.99
N ASN A 183 2.58 -14.20 -17.87
CA ASN A 183 2.16 -14.80 -19.12
C ASN A 183 2.90 -14.25 -20.35
N ILE A 184 3.72 -13.22 -20.17
CA ILE A 184 4.67 -12.72 -21.17
C ILE A 184 6.04 -13.27 -20.76
N GLY A 185 6.74 -13.98 -21.64
CA GLY A 185 8.05 -14.55 -21.32
C GLY A 185 9.05 -13.48 -20.85
N ASN A 186 9.87 -13.78 -19.85
CA ASN A 186 10.90 -12.85 -19.32
C ASN A 186 11.92 -12.39 -20.38
N GLN A 187 12.07 -13.13 -21.47
CA GLN A 187 12.93 -12.78 -22.59
C GLN A 187 12.25 -11.84 -23.61
N SER A 188 10.94 -11.71 -23.51
CA SER A 188 10.10 -10.92 -24.42
C SER A 188 9.93 -9.47 -24.00
N THR A 189 10.46 -9.10 -22.84
CA THR A 189 10.36 -7.74 -22.29
C THR A 189 11.69 -7.31 -21.69
N ASN A 190 11.92 -5.99 -21.64
CA ASN A 190 13.09 -5.38 -20.99
C ASN A 190 12.77 -4.81 -19.61
N PHE A 191 11.68 -5.26 -18.96
CA PHE A 191 11.38 -4.90 -17.57
C PHE A 191 12.52 -5.32 -16.65
N LYS A 192 13.20 -4.34 -16.08
CA LYS A 192 14.35 -4.54 -15.18
C LYS A 192 13.97 -4.12 -13.77
N ASP A 193 14.25 -4.99 -12.81
CA ASP A 193 14.11 -4.66 -11.39
C ASP A 193 15.36 -3.93 -10.90
N ILE A 194 15.45 -2.63 -11.20
CA ILE A 194 16.56 -1.77 -10.81
C ILE A 194 16.23 -0.99 -9.55
N PRO A 195 17.22 -0.68 -8.69
CA PRO A 195 17.02 0.19 -7.53
C PRO A 195 16.58 1.59 -7.96
N THR A 196 15.63 2.17 -7.24
CA THR A 196 15.23 3.57 -7.35
C THR A 196 15.75 4.38 -6.17
N THR A 197 15.68 5.70 -6.24
CA THR A 197 15.97 6.59 -5.12
C THR A 197 14.74 6.90 -4.27
N SER A 198 13.56 6.48 -4.72
CA SER A 198 12.28 6.74 -4.05
C SER A 198 11.99 5.71 -2.97
N THR A 199 11.06 6.04 -2.07
CA THR A 199 10.59 5.18 -0.99
C THR A 199 9.07 5.00 -1.11
N TYR A 200 8.51 3.97 -0.44
CA TYR A 200 7.05 3.78 -0.41
C TYR A 200 6.34 5.02 0.13
N ARG A 201 6.86 5.64 1.20
CA ARG A 201 6.27 6.83 1.81
C ARG A 201 6.29 8.02 0.85
N GLU A 202 7.39 8.26 0.16
CA GLU A 202 7.46 9.36 -0.82
C GLU A 202 6.48 9.18 -1.96
N GLU A 203 6.32 7.95 -2.46
CA GLU A 203 5.35 7.67 -3.54
C GLU A 203 3.91 7.96 -3.12
N ILE A 204 3.48 7.50 -1.94
CA ILE A 204 2.12 7.80 -1.47
C ILE A 204 1.93 9.29 -1.16
N HIS A 205 2.98 10.01 -0.74
CA HIS A 205 2.91 11.46 -0.49
C HIS A 205 2.65 12.27 -1.74
N LYS A 206 3.08 11.79 -2.93
CA LYS A 206 2.78 12.44 -4.20
C LYS A 206 1.27 12.50 -4.48
N LEU A 207 0.52 11.53 -3.97
CA LEU A 207 -0.93 11.39 -4.20
C LEU A 207 -1.78 11.99 -3.07
N ASN A 208 -1.32 11.92 -1.82
CA ASN A 208 -2.08 12.40 -0.67
C ASN A 208 -1.58 13.75 -0.12
N GLY A 209 -0.75 14.48 -0.87
CA GLY A 209 -0.16 15.75 -0.43
C GLY A 209 -1.18 16.82 -0.04
N GLN A 210 -2.37 16.80 -0.67
CA GLN A 210 -3.48 17.73 -0.37
C GLN A 210 -4.39 17.24 0.77
N HIS A 211 -4.30 15.97 1.17
CA HIS A 211 -5.10 15.36 2.23
C HIS A 211 -4.28 15.23 3.53
N ARG A 212 -3.92 16.36 4.14
CA ARG A 212 -2.96 16.42 5.26
C ARG A 212 -3.30 15.53 6.45
N TRP A 213 -4.58 15.41 6.81
CA TRP A 213 -4.99 14.55 7.93
C TRP A 213 -4.92 13.06 7.60
N ALA A 214 -5.27 12.68 6.38
CA ALA A 214 -5.11 11.29 5.92
C ALA A 214 -3.62 10.94 5.81
N ARG A 215 -2.79 11.86 5.27
CA ARG A 215 -1.33 11.73 5.25
C ARG A 215 -0.77 11.56 6.66
N PHE A 216 -1.19 12.42 7.61
CA PHE A 216 -0.79 12.31 9.01
C PHE A 216 -1.13 10.92 9.60
N GLY A 217 -2.35 10.43 9.37
CA GLY A 217 -2.77 9.11 9.81
C GLY A 217 -1.92 7.99 9.23
N ASN A 218 -1.64 8.03 7.93
CA ASN A 218 -0.76 7.07 7.27
C ASN A 218 0.66 7.12 7.84
N ASP A 219 1.24 8.32 7.95
CA ASP A 219 2.59 8.52 8.46
C ASP A 219 2.73 8.09 9.93
N LEU A 220 1.66 8.24 10.72
CA LEU A 220 1.64 7.76 12.09
C LEU A 220 1.70 6.23 12.19
N LEU A 221 1.05 5.53 11.26
CA LEU A 221 1.01 4.07 11.25
C LEU A 221 2.22 3.44 10.55
N LEU A 222 2.80 4.11 9.56
CA LEU A 222 3.94 3.60 8.80
C LEU A 222 5.24 3.68 9.62
N GLY A 223 5.96 2.57 9.64
CA GLY A 223 7.26 2.44 10.25
C GLY A 223 8.43 2.68 9.29
N CYS A 224 9.65 2.42 9.74
CA CYS A 224 10.88 2.69 8.98
C CYS A 224 11.02 1.87 7.69
N GLN A 225 10.34 0.73 7.57
CA GLN A 225 10.36 -0.06 6.34
C GLN A 225 9.70 0.66 5.15
N ALA A 226 8.82 1.64 5.42
CA ALA A 226 8.23 2.48 4.38
C ALA A 226 9.19 3.55 3.85
N ASP A 227 10.29 3.81 4.56
CA ASP A 227 11.31 4.82 4.24
C ASP A 227 12.57 4.22 3.57
N ARG A 228 12.59 2.90 3.32
CA ARG A 228 13.69 2.28 2.57
C ARG A 228 13.59 2.59 1.09
N PRO A 229 14.72 2.71 0.36
CA PRO A 229 14.70 2.73 -1.10
C PRO A 229 13.99 1.49 -1.65
N ILE A 230 13.20 1.69 -2.71
CA ILE A 230 12.42 0.63 -3.39
C ILE A 230 13.00 0.37 -4.78
N THR A 231 12.73 -0.82 -5.31
CA THR A 231 13.09 -1.16 -6.69
C THR A 231 12.04 -0.64 -7.67
N GLN A 232 12.34 -0.68 -8.98
CA GLN A 232 11.39 -0.33 -10.03
C GLN A 232 10.11 -1.18 -9.94
N ARG A 233 10.27 -2.49 -9.71
CA ARG A 233 9.13 -3.40 -9.53
C ARG A 233 8.30 -3.09 -8.30
N GLU A 234 8.92 -2.68 -7.20
CA GLU A 234 8.23 -2.23 -6.00
C GLU A 234 7.54 -0.87 -6.21
N TRP A 235 8.13 0.02 -7.02
CA TRP A 235 7.56 1.32 -7.37
C TRP A 235 6.24 1.21 -8.15
N GLU A 236 6.06 0.14 -8.92
CA GLU A 236 4.84 -0.19 -9.66
C GLU A 236 3.65 -0.61 -8.77
N PHE A 237 3.74 -0.52 -7.43
CA PHE A 237 2.58 -0.78 -6.56
C PHE A 237 1.45 0.24 -6.74
N LEU A 238 1.75 1.41 -7.30
CA LEU A 238 0.78 2.45 -7.61
C LEU A 238 0.28 2.34 -9.06
N PRO A 239 -1.02 2.57 -9.31
CA PRO A 239 -1.62 2.48 -10.64
C PRO A 239 -0.94 3.34 -11.70
N ASP A 240 -0.67 4.62 -11.38
CA ASP A 240 -0.01 5.56 -12.29
C ASP A 240 1.42 5.15 -12.62
N ASN A 241 2.13 4.57 -11.66
CA ASN A 241 3.50 4.13 -11.83
C ASN A 241 3.56 2.94 -12.80
N LEU A 242 2.71 1.92 -12.59
CA LEU A 242 2.59 0.79 -13.49
C LEU A 242 2.19 1.22 -14.91
N SER A 243 1.21 2.14 -15.02
CA SER A 243 0.75 2.70 -16.29
C SER A 243 1.88 3.38 -17.07
N LYS A 244 2.74 4.15 -16.37
CA LYS A 244 3.91 4.82 -16.97
C LYS A 244 4.97 3.82 -17.43
N ASP A 245 5.26 2.83 -16.59
CA ASP A 245 6.26 1.81 -16.89
C ASP A 245 5.86 0.99 -18.13
N PHE A 246 4.62 0.52 -18.18
CA PHE A 246 4.08 -0.19 -19.34
C PHE A 246 4.06 0.64 -20.63
N ALA A 247 3.91 1.97 -20.52
CA ALA A 247 3.94 2.86 -21.67
C ALA A 247 5.36 3.08 -22.22
N THR A 248 6.40 2.90 -21.38
CA THR A 248 7.80 3.20 -21.73
C THR A 248 8.61 1.94 -22.02
N GLU A 249 8.27 0.82 -21.37
CA GLU A 249 8.98 -0.44 -21.56
C GLU A 249 8.58 -1.15 -22.85
N GLY A 250 9.57 -1.76 -23.49
CA GLY A 250 9.43 -2.35 -24.80
C GLY A 250 9.44 -3.86 -24.81
N ARG A 251 8.95 -4.42 -25.92
CA ARG A 251 8.99 -5.83 -26.23
C ARG A 251 10.07 -6.13 -27.26
N THR A 252 10.84 -7.17 -27.00
CA THR A 252 11.95 -7.59 -27.85
C THR A 252 11.54 -8.57 -28.95
N ASP A 253 10.42 -9.27 -28.76
CA ASP A 253 9.91 -10.34 -29.62
C ASP A 253 8.95 -9.88 -30.72
N PHE A 254 8.50 -8.60 -30.67
CA PHE A 254 7.67 -7.98 -31.70
C PHE A 254 8.46 -7.14 -32.71
N ILE A 255 9.77 -7.27 -32.75
CA ILE A 255 10.58 -6.62 -33.79
C ILE A 255 10.32 -7.37 -35.09
N ASP A 256 9.44 -6.85 -35.91
CA ASP A 256 9.16 -7.43 -37.22
C ASP A 256 10.31 -7.13 -38.17
N ALA A 257 10.97 -8.20 -38.64
CA ALA A 257 12.05 -8.09 -39.62
C ALA A 257 11.59 -7.43 -40.96
N SER A 258 10.29 -7.34 -41.22
CA SER A 258 9.71 -6.68 -42.40
C SER A 258 9.78 -5.15 -42.32
N GLN A 259 9.93 -4.55 -41.17
CA GLN A 259 9.99 -3.08 -41.00
C GLN A 259 11.37 -2.50 -41.27
N THR A 260 12.42 -3.32 -41.38
CA THR A 260 13.76 -2.88 -41.76
C THR A 260 13.89 -2.53 -43.25
N ALA A 261 12.92 -2.85 -44.08
CA ALA A 261 13.01 -2.66 -45.54
C ALA A 261 12.35 -1.33 -46.03
N ASP A 262 11.38 -0.75 -45.33
CA ASP A 262 10.54 0.34 -45.89
C ASP A 262 10.64 1.72 -45.18
N GLY A 263 11.57 1.95 -44.27
CA GLY A 263 11.93 3.31 -43.79
C GLY A 263 10.79 4.13 -43.14
N LYS A 264 9.59 3.56 -42.86
CA LYS A 264 8.48 4.22 -42.16
C LYS A 264 8.32 3.67 -40.76
N THR A 265 9.11 4.18 -39.86
CA THR A 265 9.02 3.90 -38.42
C THR A 265 7.92 4.74 -37.76
N ASN A 266 6.76 4.14 -37.48
CA ASN A 266 5.83 4.69 -36.50
C ASN A 266 6.14 4.05 -35.14
N ALA A 267 6.51 4.88 -34.17
CA ALA A 267 6.68 4.56 -32.75
C ALA A 267 7.79 3.57 -32.36
N THR A 268 8.99 3.76 -32.89
CA THR A 268 10.18 3.13 -32.31
C THR A 268 10.75 4.08 -31.24
N SER A 269 10.83 3.63 -29.99
CA SER A 269 11.71 4.28 -29.02
C SER A 269 13.13 4.27 -29.57
N ALA A 270 13.95 5.24 -29.20
CA ALA A 270 15.37 5.35 -29.64
C ALA A 270 16.22 4.09 -29.39
N SER A 271 15.66 3.08 -28.71
CA SER A 271 16.29 1.80 -28.36
C SER A 271 15.96 0.63 -29.30
N GLY A 272 15.12 0.81 -30.34
CA GLY A 272 14.78 -0.27 -31.29
C GLY A 272 13.73 -1.29 -30.77
N TYR A 273 13.07 -1.02 -29.64
CA TYR A 273 12.02 -1.87 -29.08
C TYR A 273 10.61 -1.30 -29.39
N ILE A 274 9.63 -2.19 -29.58
CA ILE A 274 8.21 -1.82 -29.66
C ILE A 274 7.64 -1.79 -28.24
N THR A 275 6.87 -0.76 -27.87
CA THR A 275 6.27 -0.64 -26.53
C THR A 275 5.24 -1.74 -26.27
N LEU A 276 5.11 -2.17 -25.01
CA LEU A 276 4.11 -3.14 -24.59
C LEU A 276 2.68 -2.59 -24.82
N VAL A 277 2.50 -1.30 -24.68
CA VAL A 277 1.23 -0.61 -24.94
C VAL A 277 1.12 -0.27 -26.42
N ASP A 278 0.04 -0.74 -27.05
CA ASP A 278 -0.28 -0.46 -28.45
C ASP A 278 -1.01 0.89 -28.61
N GLU A 279 -1.98 1.14 -27.74
CA GLU A 279 -2.82 2.34 -27.78
C GLU A 279 -3.20 2.79 -26.38
N THR A 280 -3.19 4.09 -26.14
CA THR A 280 -3.68 4.70 -24.90
C THR A 280 -4.88 5.58 -25.21
N SER A 281 -5.97 5.42 -24.46
CA SER A 281 -7.20 6.24 -24.58
C SER A 281 -7.81 6.51 -23.21
N ASP A 282 -8.48 7.65 -23.06
CA ASP A 282 -9.23 7.97 -21.86
C ASP A 282 -10.71 7.58 -22.06
N ILE A 283 -11.18 6.57 -21.33
CA ILE A 283 -12.59 6.14 -21.31
C ILE A 283 -13.43 7.21 -20.58
N ILE A 284 -12.92 7.66 -19.42
CA ILE A 284 -13.47 8.78 -18.69
C ILE A 284 -12.34 9.78 -18.54
N PRO A 285 -12.47 10.99 -19.13
CA PRO A 285 -11.41 11.99 -19.08
C PRO A 285 -11.18 12.53 -17.66
N ALA A 286 -9.93 12.90 -17.37
CA ALA A 286 -9.57 13.51 -16.09
C ALA A 286 -10.31 14.86 -15.91
N ARG A 287 -10.88 15.05 -14.73
CA ARG A 287 -11.48 16.31 -14.30
C ARG A 287 -10.74 16.83 -13.08
N ALA A 288 -10.69 18.16 -12.92
CA ALA A 288 -10.15 18.74 -11.70
C ALA A 288 -10.99 18.29 -10.50
N GLN A 289 -10.36 17.66 -9.53
CA GLN A 289 -11.02 17.32 -8.27
C GLN A 289 -10.88 18.51 -7.32
N ILE A 290 -12.00 18.91 -6.72
CA ILE A 290 -12.01 19.92 -5.65
C ILE A 290 -11.67 19.16 -4.36
N THR A 291 -10.54 19.50 -3.75
CA THR A 291 -10.14 18.94 -2.46
C THR A 291 -10.51 19.92 -1.36
N ASP A 292 -11.41 19.51 -0.47
CA ASP A 292 -11.71 20.24 0.76
C ASP A 292 -10.67 19.90 1.83
N ASP A 293 -9.53 20.57 1.81
CA ASP A 293 -8.56 20.44 2.89
C ASP A 293 -8.97 21.34 4.06
N THR A 294 -8.97 20.80 5.27
CA THR A 294 -9.29 21.58 6.46
C THR A 294 -8.18 22.62 6.69
N PRO A 295 -8.52 23.89 7.04
CA PRO A 295 -7.51 24.93 7.25
C PRO A 295 -6.58 24.63 8.45
N VAL A 296 -7.02 23.75 9.38
CA VAL A 296 -6.23 23.35 10.55
C VAL A 296 -5.39 22.12 10.20
N THR A 297 -4.07 22.30 10.21
CA THR A 297 -3.13 21.23 9.88
C THR A 297 -2.67 20.45 11.12
N PRO A 298 -2.20 19.18 10.98
CA PRO A 298 -1.60 18.43 12.09
C PRO A 298 -0.44 19.18 12.75
N GLN A 299 0.38 19.89 11.97
CA GLN A 299 1.48 20.68 12.47
C GLN A 299 1.01 21.84 13.36
N MET A 300 -0.07 22.54 12.98
CA MET A 300 -0.66 23.60 13.80
C MET A 300 -1.14 23.06 15.15
N ILE A 301 -1.79 21.89 15.16
CA ILE A 301 -2.19 21.22 16.40
C ILE A 301 -0.97 20.84 17.26
N ALA A 302 0.08 20.29 16.64
CA ALA A 302 1.30 19.93 17.36
C ALA A 302 2.00 21.16 17.97
N ILE A 303 2.05 22.30 17.25
CA ILE A 303 2.59 23.57 17.76
C ILE A 303 1.73 24.08 18.93
N ALA A 304 0.41 24.08 18.79
CA ALA A 304 -0.49 24.51 19.87
C ALA A 304 -0.30 23.66 21.14
N LEU A 305 -0.23 22.32 20.99
CA LEU A 305 0.06 21.42 22.10
C LEU A 305 1.44 21.68 22.72
N ALA A 306 2.46 21.89 21.91
CA ALA A 306 3.81 22.22 22.40
C ALA A 306 3.82 23.51 23.22
N LEU A 307 3.12 24.55 22.75
CA LEU A 307 2.99 25.82 23.49
C LEU A 307 2.28 25.63 24.83
N ILE A 308 1.21 24.81 24.88
CA ILE A 308 0.52 24.47 26.11
C ILE A 308 1.44 23.69 27.06
N ILE A 309 2.19 22.70 26.55
CA ILE A 309 3.13 21.89 27.34
C ILE A 309 4.22 22.78 27.93
N ILE A 310 4.88 23.60 27.11
CA ILE A 310 5.96 24.49 27.54
C ILE A 310 5.43 25.59 28.50
N GLY A 311 4.33 26.25 28.13
CA GLY A 311 3.69 27.28 28.98
C GLY A 311 3.30 26.75 30.35
N THR A 312 2.71 25.54 30.41
CA THR A 312 2.38 24.87 31.69
C THR A 312 3.64 24.55 32.48
N THR A 313 4.70 24.08 31.82
CA THR A 313 6.00 23.76 32.45
C THR A 313 6.63 24.99 33.05
N VAL A 314 6.70 26.07 32.28
CA VAL A 314 7.23 27.39 32.79
C VAL A 314 6.40 27.88 33.97
N ARG A 315 5.08 27.82 33.91
CA ARG A 315 4.18 28.21 34.99
C ARG A 315 4.43 27.40 36.28
N GLU A 316 4.66 26.10 36.15
CA GLU A 316 5.03 25.24 37.29
C GLU A 316 6.33 25.65 37.93
N CYS A 317 7.37 25.94 37.12
CA CYS A 317 8.64 26.43 37.63
C CYS A 317 8.52 27.77 38.39
N VAL A 318 7.80 28.73 37.80
CA VAL A 318 7.59 30.06 38.38
C VAL A 318 6.76 30.01 39.67
N LYS A 319 5.66 29.23 39.63
CA LYS A 319 4.73 29.13 40.79
C LYS A 319 5.18 28.08 41.82
N LYS A 320 6.21 27.31 41.53
CA LYS A 320 6.67 26.17 42.36
C LYS A 320 5.55 25.22 42.73
N LYS A 321 4.59 25.02 41.79
CA LYS A 321 3.42 24.15 41.94
C LYS A 321 3.54 22.96 41.01
N ASN A 322 3.07 21.78 41.45
CA ASN A 322 3.05 20.57 40.64
C ASN A 322 1.65 20.36 40.06
N TYR A 323 1.50 20.48 38.73
CA TYR A 323 0.22 20.20 38.03
C TYR A 323 0.16 18.75 37.57
N TRP A 324 0.19 17.82 38.51
CA TRP A 324 0.16 16.38 38.29
C TRP A 324 -0.99 15.90 37.36
N TRP A 325 -2.13 16.59 37.38
CA TRP A 325 -3.26 16.29 36.53
C TRP A 325 -2.94 16.50 35.03
N PHE A 326 -2.13 17.49 34.72
CA PHE A 326 -1.71 17.76 33.35
C PHE A 326 -0.78 16.65 32.82
N ASP A 327 0.14 16.15 33.64
CA ASP A 327 0.98 15.00 33.29
C ASP A 327 0.15 13.73 33.15
N ALA A 328 -0.90 13.54 33.98
CA ALA A 328 -1.82 12.44 33.83
C ALA A 328 -2.53 12.46 32.46
N ILE A 329 -2.99 13.63 32.03
CA ILE A 329 -3.62 13.81 30.71
C ILE A 329 -2.60 13.49 29.61
N LEU A 330 -1.38 14.01 29.67
CA LEU A 330 -0.35 13.74 28.68
C LEU A 330 -0.03 12.25 28.58
N LEU A 331 0.13 11.56 29.72
CA LEU A 331 0.39 10.12 29.73
C LEU A 331 -0.76 9.33 29.08
N VAL A 332 -2.00 9.71 29.30
CA VAL A 332 -3.17 9.06 28.68
C VAL A 332 -3.21 9.37 27.17
N LEU A 333 -3.07 10.65 26.79
CA LEU A 333 -3.16 11.07 25.39
C LEU A 333 -2.02 10.50 24.52
N THR A 334 -0.85 10.28 25.09
CA THR A 334 0.26 9.64 24.38
C THR A 334 0.24 8.13 24.49
N GLY A 335 -0.38 7.57 25.52
CA GLY A 335 -0.48 6.15 25.74
C GLY A 335 -1.57 5.46 24.89
N LEU A 336 -2.72 6.11 24.67
CA LEU A 336 -3.81 5.53 23.89
C LEU A 336 -3.42 5.24 22.42
N PRO A 337 -2.87 6.21 21.66
CA PRO A 337 -2.36 5.91 20.31
C PRO A 337 -1.23 4.89 20.34
N GLY A 338 -0.43 4.89 21.41
CA GLY A 338 0.63 3.91 21.63
C GLY A 338 0.14 2.46 21.65
N LEU A 339 -1.08 2.20 22.13
CA LEU A 339 -1.69 0.86 22.05
C LEU A 339 -1.92 0.42 20.62
N ILE A 340 -2.32 1.35 19.73
CA ILE A 340 -2.50 1.06 18.30
C ILE A 340 -1.14 0.71 17.69
N LEU A 341 -0.10 1.53 17.92
CA LEU A 341 1.24 1.27 17.42
C LEU A 341 1.80 -0.06 17.97
N PHE A 342 1.53 -0.39 19.23
CA PHE A 342 1.91 -1.67 19.81
C PHE A 342 1.21 -2.85 19.13
N ALA A 343 -0.10 -2.73 18.86
CA ALA A 343 -0.83 -3.74 18.11
C ALA A 343 -0.30 -3.92 16.69
N MET A 344 0.15 -2.83 16.04
CA MET A 344 0.71 -2.87 14.68
C MET A 344 2.03 -3.66 14.60
N ILE A 345 2.78 -3.85 15.71
CA ILE A 345 3.96 -4.73 15.75
C ILE A 345 3.60 -6.17 15.33
N PHE A 346 2.39 -6.61 15.65
CA PHE A 346 1.88 -7.96 15.34
C PHE A 346 1.10 -8.00 14.02
N SER A 347 1.07 -6.90 13.26
CA SER A 347 0.40 -6.83 11.98
C SER A 347 1.12 -7.69 10.93
N GLN A 348 0.37 -8.22 9.97
CA GLN A 348 0.94 -8.89 8.79
C GLN A 348 1.48 -7.91 7.73
N HIS A 349 1.38 -6.60 7.97
CA HIS A 349 1.96 -5.57 7.11
C HIS A 349 3.39 -5.22 7.55
N PRO A 350 4.45 -5.63 6.83
CA PRO A 350 5.84 -5.39 7.26
C PRO A 350 6.17 -3.90 7.43
N THR A 351 5.56 -3.04 6.63
CA THR A 351 5.80 -1.59 6.63
C THR A 351 5.32 -0.85 7.88
N VAL A 352 4.55 -1.51 8.78
CA VAL A 352 4.04 -0.89 10.01
C VAL A 352 4.65 -1.48 11.28
N GLN A 353 5.31 -2.64 11.19
CA GLN A 353 5.77 -3.41 12.36
C GLN A 353 6.85 -2.69 13.16
N ILE A 354 7.82 -2.06 12.50
CA ILE A 354 8.93 -1.36 13.14
C ILE A 354 8.67 0.15 13.02
N ASN A 355 8.00 0.72 14.03
CA ASN A 355 7.62 2.13 14.05
C ASN A 355 8.19 2.82 15.29
N PHE A 356 9.21 3.65 15.09
CA PHE A 356 9.89 4.34 16.19
C PHE A 356 9.06 5.43 16.86
N GLN A 357 7.93 5.85 16.28
CA GLN A 357 6.99 6.77 16.92
C GLN A 357 6.35 6.17 18.18
N ILE A 358 6.41 4.84 18.36
CA ILE A 358 5.99 4.18 19.62
C ILE A 358 6.81 4.63 20.83
N LEU A 359 8.01 5.16 20.63
CA LEU A 359 8.83 5.73 21.71
C LEU A 359 8.28 7.07 22.21
N ILE A 360 7.56 7.80 21.35
CA ILE A 360 6.87 9.06 21.66
C ILE A 360 5.47 8.76 22.20
N LEU A 361 4.72 7.96 21.46
CA LEU A 361 3.37 7.49 21.80
C LEU A 361 3.49 6.11 22.48
N ASN A 362 3.85 6.15 23.77
CA ASN A 362 4.29 4.94 24.45
C ASN A 362 3.13 4.28 25.21
N PRO A 363 2.75 3.01 24.90
CA PRO A 363 1.67 2.31 25.60
C PRO A 363 1.96 2.10 27.09
N LEU A 364 3.24 2.06 27.50
CA LEU A 364 3.63 1.98 28.91
C LEU A 364 3.14 3.18 29.73
N ASN A 365 2.85 4.32 29.07
CA ASN A 365 2.28 5.48 29.72
C ASN A 365 0.98 5.15 30.45
N LEU A 366 0.12 4.29 29.89
CA LEU A 366 -1.12 3.85 30.51
C LEU A 366 -0.86 2.94 31.71
N ILE A 367 0.11 2.05 31.61
CA ILE A 367 0.46 1.09 32.67
C ILE A 367 1.03 1.84 33.87
N PHE A 368 1.93 2.81 33.63
CA PHE A 368 2.62 3.54 34.69
C PHE A 368 1.92 4.83 35.15
N ALA A 369 0.87 5.28 34.44
CA ALA A 369 0.15 6.53 34.77
C ALA A 369 -0.24 6.61 36.24
N TRP A 370 -0.91 5.59 36.77
CA TRP A 370 -1.35 5.57 38.18
C TRP A 370 -0.19 5.72 39.16
N LYS A 371 0.87 4.92 39.03
CA LYS A 371 2.03 4.98 39.91
C LYS A 371 2.74 6.31 39.82
N THR A 372 2.90 6.84 38.58
CA THR A 372 3.51 8.15 38.31
C THR A 372 2.72 9.26 39.01
N VAL A 373 1.40 9.33 38.81
CA VAL A 373 0.54 10.33 39.45
C VAL A 373 0.55 10.22 40.97
N LYS A 374 0.52 9.02 41.53
CA LYS A 374 0.59 8.80 42.98
C LYS A 374 1.89 9.32 43.57
N ARG A 375 3.04 9.09 42.90
CA ARG A 375 4.36 9.58 43.33
C ARG A 375 4.44 11.10 43.21
N MET A 376 3.94 11.67 42.11
CA MET A 376 3.90 13.12 41.89
C MET A 376 3.06 13.85 42.94
N LYS A 377 1.90 13.33 43.33
CA LYS A 377 1.06 13.88 44.42
C LYS A 377 1.81 13.87 45.75
N ALA A 378 2.65 12.87 45.98
CA ALA A 378 3.48 12.77 47.20
C ALA A 378 4.77 13.60 47.15
N GLY A 379 5.04 14.37 46.06
CA GLY A 379 6.27 15.12 45.86
C GLY A 379 7.52 14.23 45.76
N ARG A 380 7.38 12.99 45.32
CA ARG A 380 8.46 12.01 45.21
C ARG A 380 8.85 11.78 43.78
N GLN A 381 10.16 11.71 43.51
CA GLN A 381 10.69 11.34 42.21
C GLN A 381 10.21 9.95 41.80
N TYR A 382 10.00 9.75 40.52
CA TYR A 382 9.70 8.47 39.92
C TYR A 382 10.51 8.26 38.63
N TRP A 383 11.28 7.22 38.57
CA TRP A 383 12.21 6.88 37.48
C TRP A 383 11.58 6.91 36.08
N TYR A 384 10.25 6.82 36.01
CA TYR A 384 9.56 6.72 34.75
C TYR A 384 9.70 7.97 33.87
N PHE A 385 9.80 9.18 34.46
CA PHE A 385 10.06 10.39 33.66
C PHE A 385 11.46 10.42 33.06
N GLU A 386 12.45 9.86 33.76
CA GLU A 386 13.80 9.71 33.22
C GLU A 386 13.82 8.74 32.05
N LEU A 387 13.13 7.59 32.19
CA LEU A 387 12.95 6.63 31.10
C LEU A 387 12.29 7.30 29.89
N LEU A 388 11.17 8.02 30.09
CA LEU A 388 10.49 8.73 28.99
C LEU A 388 11.41 9.75 28.31
N GLY A 389 12.23 10.47 29.08
CA GLY A 389 13.25 11.38 28.55
C GLY A 389 14.23 10.67 27.62
N TRP A 390 14.77 9.52 28.04
CA TRP A 390 15.67 8.71 27.22
C TRP A 390 14.98 8.15 25.96
N LEU A 391 13.75 7.66 26.10
CA LEU A 391 12.97 7.15 24.95
C LEU A 391 12.72 8.25 23.92
N LEU A 392 12.42 9.48 24.36
CA LEU A 392 12.23 10.61 23.47
C LEU A 392 13.53 11.04 22.77
N LEU A 393 14.68 11.01 23.46
CA LEU A 393 15.98 11.25 22.84
C LEU A 393 16.28 10.20 21.76
N ILE A 394 16.05 8.93 22.08
CA ILE A 394 16.19 7.84 21.10
C ILE A 394 15.23 8.06 19.93
N ALA A 395 13.97 8.41 20.19
CA ALA A 395 13.00 8.68 19.14
C ALA A 395 13.46 9.80 18.19
N LEU A 396 14.00 10.89 18.72
CA LEU A 396 14.53 12.00 17.92
C LEU A 396 15.75 11.57 17.08
N PHE A 397 16.59 10.69 17.60
CA PHE A 397 17.71 10.13 16.85
C PHE A 397 17.26 9.17 15.74
N MET A 398 16.22 8.36 16.00
CA MET A 398 15.68 7.40 15.03
C MET A 398 15.01 8.05 13.81
N GLN A 399 14.80 9.37 13.79
CA GLN A 399 14.34 10.11 12.60
C GLN A 399 15.33 10.04 11.42
N ILE A 400 16.57 9.62 11.64
CA ILE A 400 17.53 9.36 10.55
C ILE A 400 17.05 8.21 9.65
N TRP A 401 16.30 7.26 10.22
CA TRP A 401 15.82 6.06 9.49
C TRP A 401 14.31 6.03 9.24
N GLN A 402 13.55 6.91 9.89
CA GLN A 402 12.09 6.95 9.73
C GLN A 402 11.59 8.39 9.69
N ASN A 403 10.86 8.73 8.63
CA ASN A 403 10.11 9.97 8.57
C ASN A 403 8.86 9.86 9.47
N TYR A 404 8.73 10.78 10.42
CA TYR A 404 7.60 10.80 11.34
C TYR A 404 6.42 11.58 10.78
N ALA A 405 5.23 11.30 11.33
CA ALA A 405 4.04 12.07 11.03
C ALA A 405 4.24 13.56 11.37
N GLU A 406 3.55 14.42 10.61
CA GLU A 406 3.67 15.88 10.70
C GLU A 406 3.47 16.37 12.14
N GLY A 407 4.44 17.09 12.70
CA GLY A 407 4.40 17.65 14.04
C GLY A 407 4.87 16.72 15.18
N MET A 408 5.13 15.42 14.91
CA MET A 408 5.56 14.48 15.95
C MET A 408 6.91 14.84 16.56
N SER A 409 7.83 15.41 15.81
CA SER A 409 9.12 15.90 16.33
C SER A 409 8.93 17.07 17.29
N ILE A 410 8.01 17.98 16.99
CA ILE A 410 7.66 19.12 17.84
C ILE A 410 7.06 18.63 19.17
N LEU A 411 6.15 17.66 19.08
CA LEU A 411 5.57 17.02 20.26
C LEU A 411 6.65 16.34 21.11
N ALA A 412 7.56 15.56 20.49
CA ALA A 412 8.64 14.86 21.18
C ALA A 412 9.56 15.83 21.92
N LEU A 413 9.99 16.94 21.29
CA LEU A 413 10.83 17.96 21.88
C LEU A 413 10.15 18.66 23.08
N SER A 414 8.86 19.00 22.95
CA SER A 414 8.11 19.63 24.02
C SER A 414 7.91 18.70 25.23
N LEU A 415 7.63 17.42 25.00
CA LEU A 415 7.54 16.40 26.03
C LEU A 415 8.91 16.16 26.71
N LEU A 416 9.98 16.08 25.92
CA LEU A 416 11.34 15.94 26.44
C LEU A 416 11.70 17.08 27.38
N ALA A 417 11.50 18.34 26.96
CA ALA A 417 11.74 19.51 27.80
C ALA A 417 10.93 19.42 29.11
N ARG A 418 9.65 19.03 29.03
CA ARG A 418 8.81 18.86 30.21
C ARG A 418 9.35 17.80 31.16
N TYR A 419 9.68 16.61 30.66
CA TYR A 419 10.11 15.49 31.50
C TYR A 419 11.49 15.75 32.14
N CYS A 420 12.41 16.42 31.44
CA CYS A 420 13.66 16.87 32.02
C CYS A 420 13.46 17.83 33.19
N VAL A 421 12.61 18.85 33.01
CA VAL A 421 12.27 19.81 34.08
C VAL A 421 11.59 19.11 35.24
N LYS A 422 10.66 18.20 35.00
CA LYS A 422 9.97 17.45 36.06
C LYS A 422 10.90 16.57 36.86
N SER A 423 11.82 15.86 36.21
CA SER A 423 12.83 15.06 36.89
C SER A 423 13.66 15.94 37.84
N THR A 424 14.20 17.05 37.34
CA THR A 424 15.03 17.97 38.13
C THR A 424 14.23 18.62 39.29
N MET A 425 13.00 19.07 39.06
CA MET A 425 12.17 19.69 40.11
C MET A 425 11.85 18.73 41.25
N MET A 426 11.64 17.45 40.93
CA MET A 426 11.35 16.42 41.94
C MET A 426 12.57 16.00 42.70
N ASP A 427 13.77 16.01 42.11
CA ASP A 427 15.04 15.75 42.77
C ASP A 427 15.36 16.82 43.83
N LEU A 428 15.03 18.06 43.55
CA LEU A 428 15.22 19.19 44.43
C LEU A 428 14.12 19.32 45.52
N SER A 429 13.10 18.43 45.51
CA SER A 429 12.03 18.47 46.50
C SER A 429 12.52 18.08 47.89
N PRO A 430 12.11 18.84 48.97
CA PRO A 430 12.52 18.56 50.36
C PRO A 430 12.23 17.10 50.79
N ASN A 431 11.19 16.47 50.25
CA ASN A 431 10.84 15.10 50.55
C ASN A 431 11.89 14.06 50.03
N ASN A 432 12.61 14.37 48.96
CA ASN A 432 13.70 13.53 48.45
C ASN A 432 15.01 13.74 49.22
N TYR A 433 15.30 14.95 49.70
CA TYR A 433 16.46 15.23 50.55
C TYR A 433 16.42 14.38 51.83
N GLY A 434 15.24 14.15 52.43
CA GLY A 434 15.06 13.29 53.58
C GLY A 434 15.45 11.82 53.31
N LEU A 435 15.10 11.31 52.13
CA LEU A 435 15.43 9.92 51.70
C LEU A 435 16.93 9.76 51.39
N GLN A 436 17.56 10.72 50.73
CA GLN A 436 19.01 10.70 50.48
C GLN A 436 19.80 10.75 51.77
N LYS A 437 19.42 11.57 52.74
CA LYS A 437 20.05 11.58 54.06
C LYS A 437 19.88 10.22 54.78
N HIS A 438 18.76 9.56 54.65
CA HIS A 438 18.52 8.23 55.24
C HIS A 438 19.38 7.14 54.57
N ILE A 439 19.52 7.19 53.27
CA ILE A 439 20.34 6.23 52.50
C ILE A 439 21.81 6.42 52.83
N VAL A 440 22.32 7.69 52.84
CA VAL A 440 23.70 8.00 53.19
C VAL A 440 23.99 7.64 54.66
N LYS A 441 23.04 7.83 55.59
CA LYS A 441 23.17 7.41 57.00
C LYS A 441 23.20 5.89 57.17
N LYS A 442 22.43 5.16 56.32
CA LYS A 442 22.43 3.68 56.38
C LYS A 442 23.71 3.12 55.81
N PHE A 443 24.30 3.70 54.78
CA PHE A 443 25.60 3.31 54.23
C PHE A 443 26.77 3.71 55.16
N ARG A 444 26.66 4.78 55.98
CA ARG A 444 27.66 5.14 56.99
C ARG A 444 27.58 4.28 58.25
N LYS A 445 26.47 3.64 58.56
CA LYS A 445 26.33 2.73 59.72
C LYS A 445 26.79 1.32 59.42
N ASN A 446 26.96 0.95 58.16
CA ASN A 446 27.39 -0.37 57.72
C ASN A 446 28.87 -0.38 57.26
N LYS A 447 29.62 0.69 57.51
CA LYS A 447 31.07 0.76 57.54
C LYS A 447 31.54 0.93 58.99
#